data_63c3ca3c25a9146262d66e2522456f29
#
_entry.id   63c3ca3c25a9146262d66e2522456f29
#
_cell.length_a   1.000
_cell.length_b   1.000
_cell.length_c   1.000
_cell.angle_alpha   90.00
_cell.angle_beta   90.00
_cell.angle_gamma   90.00
#
_symmetry.space_group_name_H-M   'P 1'
#
loop_
_entity.id
_entity.type
_entity.pdbx_description
1 polymer ?
#
loop_
_entity_poly.entity_id
_entity_poly.type
_entity_poly.pdbx_seq_one_letter_code
_entity_poly.pdbx_strand_id
1 'polypeptide(L)'
;TWSEHYFDLPNQAVLHEVVDKGSSGLKPLIYGAFNHRQLGKTDEWLLNRLRESASSGELADRDYFNIWTADSTGSPFDEATRGRIAKSEQEPVWMEINNYRYVLRWQIPKELVAARLSSSKTILSLDPSEGLGGANDAMGMVLYDVETAEILMTCRVNETNIEQYSNFIADFLVTHPMVTFMFERKSTGISILDSLIIALNTLGIDPFKRIYNRIVDEKDEFTEEFRRLQTPVSQRQISFYNTYKRYFGFNTASSGKHSRDSLYGETLMSAVRYGAHVVKDKELINEFFTLIVKDGRVDHAKGAHDDLVIAYLLAHWLCTKGQNLFHYGIPPGSVLCKARFVEETTTPMERRRMERNAEKRTVFENLLDLLKTTRDGMAVTRIEMQLRRLSQEIDFGEDSGGVGIDAMIKQAVDERTRQARLNRFNNQTNSPSLGMQYRRAS
;
A
#
# COMPACT_ATOMS: atom_id res chain seq x y z
N THR A 1 3.57 -14.11 -20.42
CA THR A 1 3.98 -14.49 -21.78
C THR A 1 2.83 -14.64 -22.78
N TRP A 2 1.59 -14.76 -22.35
CA TRP A 2 0.40 -14.83 -23.22
C TRP A 2 -0.17 -13.45 -23.58
N SER A 3 -0.02 -12.48 -22.68
CA SER A 3 -0.77 -11.24 -22.65
C SER A 3 -0.37 -10.25 -23.73
N GLU A 4 0.88 -10.16 -24.07
CA GLU A 4 1.36 -9.13 -25.01
C GLU A 4 0.85 -9.38 -26.43
N HIS A 5 0.91 -10.62 -26.91
CA HIS A 5 0.44 -10.97 -28.26
C HIS A 5 -1.08 -11.03 -28.37
N TYR A 6 -1.79 -11.25 -27.30
CA TYR A 6 -3.25 -11.36 -27.29
C TYR A 6 -3.94 -10.04 -27.69
N PHE A 7 -3.38 -8.91 -27.31
CA PHE A 7 -3.91 -7.58 -27.65
C PHE A 7 -3.47 -7.07 -29.00
N ASP A 8 -2.34 -7.54 -29.50
CA ASP A 8 -1.81 -7.18 -30.81
C ASP A 8 -2.53 -7.90 -31.96
N LEU A 9 -3.38 -8.90 -31.64
CA LEU A 9 -4.14 -9.66 -32.63
C LEU A 9 -5.66 -9.43 -32.43
N PRO A 10 -6.17 -8.22 -32.68
CA PRO A 10 -7.53 -7.81 -32.27
C PRO A 10 -8.62 -8.60 -32.93
N ASN A 11 -8.60 -9.42 -33.82
CA ASN A 11 -9.68 -10.19 -34.42
C ASN A 11 -9.34 -11.68 -34.61
N GLN A 12 -8.31 -12.17 -33.96
CA GLN A 12 -7.91 -13.58 -34.07
C GLN A 12 -7.98 -14.27 -32.73
N ALA A 13 -8.51 -15.50 -32.73
CA ALA A 13 -8.40 -16.38 -31.61
C ALA A 13 -6.97 -16.90 -31.50
N VAL A 14 -6.40 -16.87 -30.31
CA VAL A 14 -5.09 -17.48 -30.04
C VAL A 14 -5.32 -18.84 -29.39
N LEU A 15 -4.94 -19.89 -30.09
CA LEU A 15 -5.02 -21.25 -29.59
C LEU A 15 -3.63 -21.71 -29.17
N HIS A 16 -3.51 -22.14 -27.91
CA HIS A 16 -2.27 -22.68 -27.36
C HIS A 16 -2.48 -24.12 -26.92
N GLU A 17 -1.56 -24.97 -27.27
CA GLU A 17 -1.48 -26.34 -26.78
C GLU A 17 -0.40 -26.41 -25.69
N VAL A 18 -0.82 -26.75 -24.49
CA VAL A 18 0.09 -27.02 -23.39
C VAL A 18 0.12 -28.52 -23.13
N VAL A 19 1.26 -29.11 -23.43
CA VAL A 19 1.49 -30.52 -23.12
C VAL A 19 2.21 -30.58 -21.78
N ASP A 20 1.53 -31.06 -20.76
CA ASP A 20 2.17 -31.39 -19.49
C ASP A 20 3.03 -32.63 -19.69
N LYS A 21 4.35 -32.44 -19.66
CA LYS A 21 5.34 -33.55 -19.72
C LYS A 21 5.64 -34.10 -18.33
N GLY A 22 4.82 -33.76 -17.33
CA GLY A 22 4.96 -34.35 -15.99
C GLY A 22 4.88 -35.86 -15.99
N SER A 23 5.44 -36.47 -14.96
CA SER A 23 5.51 -37.94 -14.78
C SER A 23 4.14 -38.64 -14.63
N SER A 24 3.04 -37.91 -14.70
CA SER A 24 1.67 -38.36 -14.46
C SER A 24 0.94 -38.86 -15.72
N GLY A 25 1.52 -38.73 -16.91
CA GLY A 25 0.87 -39.13 -18.16
C GLY A 25 -0.43 -38.39 -18.48
N LEU A 26 -0.57 -37.15 -18.04
CA LEU A 26 -1.74 -36.31 -18.27
C LEU A 26 -1.93 -36.03 -19.75
N LYS A 27 -3.18 -35.94 -20.17
CA LYS A 27 -3.54 -35.54 -21.54
C LYS A 27 -3.16 -34.10 -21.81
N PRO A 28 -2.80 -33.75 -23.05
CA PRO A 28 -2.53 -32.35 -23.43
C PRO A 28 -3.76 -31.47 -23.14
N LEU A 29 -3.53 -30.30 -22.61
CA LEU A 29 -4.55 -29.30 -22.32
C LEU A 29 -4.46 -28.19 -23.37
N ILE A 30 -5.57 -27.94 -24.06
CA ILE A 30 -5.66 -26.90 -25.09
C ILE A 30 -6.36 -25.69 -24.49
N TYR A 31 -5.73 -24.52 -24.57
CA TYR A 31 -6.31 -23.24 -24.19
C TYR A 31 -6.69 -22.43 -25.42
N GLY A 32 -7.90 -21.86 -25.41
CA GLY A 32 -8.30 -20.81 -26.33
C GLY A 32 -8.43 -19.48 -25.59
N ALA A 33 -7.79 -18.44 -26.08
CA ALA A 33 -7.95 -17.09 -25.59
C ALA A 33 -8.61 -16.21 -26.64
N PHE A 34 -9.67 -15.49 -26.27
CA PHE A 34 -10.45 -14.64 -27.14
C PHE A 34 -10.53 -13.24 -26.53
N ASN A 35 -10.36 -12.19 -27.33
CA ASN A 35 -10.63 -10.84 -26.85
C ASN A 35 -12.15 -10.56 -26.82
N HIS A 36 -12.55 -9.50 -26.11
CA HIS A 36 -13.94 -9.14 -25.94
C HIS A 36 -14.66 -8.87 -27.26
N ARG A 37 -13.98 -8.32 -28.29
CA ARG A 37 -14.53 -8.04 -29.61
C ARG A 37 -14.82 -9.33 -30.38
N GLN A 38 -13.96 -10.33 -30.29
CA GLN A 38 -14.17 -11.65 -30.86
C GLN A 38 -15.37 -12.39 -30.23
N LEU A 39 -15.67 -12.07 -28.97
CA LEU A 39 -16.86 -12.57 -28.27
C LEU A 39 -18.11 -11.69 -28.52
N GLY A 40 -18.04 -10.77 -29.48
CA GLY A 40 -19.15 -9.89 -29.84
C GLY A 40 -19.47 -8.82 -28.80
N LYS A 41 -18.52 -8.50 -27.91
CA LYS A 41 -18.68 -7.46 -26.88
C LYS A 41 -18.04 -6.15 -27.32
N THR A 42 -18.61 -5.03 -26.91
CA THR A 42 -18.09 -3.69 -27.22
C THR A 42 -17.00 -3.28 -26.23
N ASP A 43 -16.20 -2.28 -26.62
CA ASP A 43 -15.19 -1.68 -25.73
C ASP A 43 -15.85 -1.06 -24.50
N GLU A 44 -17.05 -0.49 -24.65
CA GLU A 44 -17.83 0.04 -23.53
C GLU A 44 -18.25 -1.05 -22.53
N TRP A 45 -18.64 -2.23 -23.03
CA TRP A 45 -18.91 -3.38 -22.16
C TRP A 45 -17.66 -3.74 -21.34
N LEU A 46 -16.47 -3.81 -21.96
CA LEU A 46 -15.24 -4.10 -21.26
C LEU A 46 -14.93 -3.04 -20.21
N LEU A 47 -15.04 -1.75 -20.55
CA LEU A 47 -14.79 -0.65 -19.63
C LEU A 47 -15.73 -0.70 -18.41
N ASN A 48 -17.01 -1.02 -18.61
CA ASN A 48 -17.94 -1.17 -17.51
C ASN A 48 -17.58 -2.34 -16.60
N ARG A 49 -17.18 -3.47 -17.17
CA ARG A 49 -16.70 -4.62 -16.39
C ARG A 49 -15.44 -4.32 -15.61
N LEU A 50 -14.50 -3.57 -16.19
CA LEU A 50 -13.30 -3.14 -15.49
C LEU A 50 -13.59 -2.19 -14.32
N ARG A 51 -14.61 -1.32 -14.47
CA ARG A 51 -15.07 -0.47 -13.36
C ARG A 51 -15.74 -1.29 -12.26
N GLU A 52 -16.57 -2.25 -12.61
CA GLU A 52 -17.21 -3.17 -11.66
C GLU A 52 -16.15 -3.99 -10.90
N SER A 53 -15.19 -4.60 -11.60
CA SER A 53 -14.13 -5.38 -10.96
C SER A 53 -13.17 -4.52 -10.12
N ALA A 54 -12.91 -3.28 -10.50
CA ALA A 54 -12.17 -2.34 -9.67
C ALA A 54 -12.87 -2.01 -8.34
N SER A 55 -14.22 -2.07 -8.32
CA SER A 55 -15.02 -1.85 -7.13
C SER A 55 -15.18 -3.11 -6.27
N SER A 56 -15.09 -4.29 -6.86
CA SER A 56 -15.29 -5.58 -6.20
C SER A 56 -13.98 -6.27 -5.75
N GLY A 57 -12.81 -5.70 -6.09
CA GLY A 57 -11.51 -6.31 -5.77
C GLY A 57 -11.16 -7.55 -6.60
N GLU A 58 -11.89 -7.81 -7.69
CA GLU A 58 -11.61 -8.91 -8.61
C GLU A 58 -10.30 -8.68 -9.37
N LEU A 59 -9.62 -9.77 -9.71
CA LEU A 59 -8.36 -9.73 -10.47
C LEU A 59 -8.66 -9.47 -11.97
N ALA A 60 -9.05 -8.25 -12.30
CA ALA A 60 -9.38 -7.84 -13.66
C ALA A 60 -8.28 -8.17 -14.67
N ASP A 61 -7.03 -8.17 -14.25
CA ASP A 61 -5.88 -8.50 -15.07
C ASP A 61 -5.88 -9.93 -15.55
N ARG A 62 -6.18 -10.85 -14.64
CA ARG A 62 -6.31 -12.27 -14.96
C ARG A 62 -7.55 -12.53 -15.80
N ASP A 63 -8.70 -12.00 -15.36
CA ASP A 63 -10.00 -12.43 -15.87
C ASP A 63 -10.35 -11.78 -17.23
N TYR A 64 -9.91 -10.52 -17.43
CA TYR A 64 -10.22 -9.81 -18.69
C TYR A 64 -9.03 -9.64 -19.62
N PHE A 65 -7.81 -9.71 -19.11
CA PHE A 65 -6.61 -9.51 -19.94
C PHE A 65 -5.70 -10.73 -20.00
N ASN A 66 -6.08 -11.81 -19.30
CA ASN A 66 -5.29 -13.03 -19.21
C ASN A 66 -3.81 -12.77 -18.80
N ILE A 67 -3.60 -11.74 -17.99
CA ILE A 67 -2.30 -11.41 -17.44
C ILE A 67 -2.12 -12.21 -16.17
N TRP A 68 -1.36 -13.28 -16.26
CA TRP A 68 -0.93 -14.10 -15.14
C TRP A 68 0.40 -13.54 -14.66
N THR A 69 0.44 -13.04 -13.45
CA THR A 69 1.71 -12.66 -12.84
C THR A 69 2.48 -13.93 -12.53
N ALA A 70 3.52 -14.19 -13.32
CA ALA A 70 4.32 -15.41 -13.22
C ALA A 70 5.08 -15.54 -11.88
N ASP A 71 5.21 -14.45 -11.15
CA ASP A 71 5.97 -14.35 -9.91
C ASP A 71 5.12 -14.29 -8.65
N SER A 72 3.83 -14.57 -8.73
CA SER A 72 3.03 -14.66 -7.52
C SER A 72 3.34 -15.96 -6.77
N THR A 73 4.50 -16.03 -6.18
CA THR A 73 4.77 -16.91 -5.04
C THR A 73 3.88 -16.51 -3.86
N GLY A 74 2.58 -16.33 -4.12
CA GLY A 74 1.60 -16.01 -3.12
C GLY A 74 1.53 -14.56 -2.62
N SER A 75 2.41 -13.63 -3.04
CA SER A 75 2.32 -12.23 -2.60
C SER A 75 1.17 -11.48 -3.28
N PRO A 76 0.40 -10.63 -2.56
CA PRO A 76 -0.61 -9.76 -3.17
C PRO A 76 0.00 -8.57 -3.93
N PHE A 77 1.31 -8.34 -3.83
CA PHE A 77 2.02 -7.22 -4.44
C PHE A 77 2.93 -7.66 -5.56
N ASP A 78 2.99 -6.88 -6.63
CA ASP A 78 4.00 -7.03 -7.67
C ASP A 78 5.39 -6.61 -7.15
N GLU A 79 6.43 -6.98 -7.87
CA GLU A 79 7.83 -6.71 -7.49
C GLU A 79 8.12 -5.20 -7.42
N ALA A 80 7.56 -4.40 -8.34
CA ALA A 80 7.74 -2.96 -8.36
C ALA A 80 7.13 -2.30 -7.11
N THR A 81 5.93 -2.73 -6.71
CA THR A 81 5.28 -2.27 -5.49
C THR A 81 6.04 -2.70 -4.24
N ARG A 82 6.50 -3.95 -4.17
CA ARG A 82 7.36 -4.42 -3.09
C ARG A 82 8.63 -3.61 -2.98
N GLY A 83 9.28 -3.32 -4.12
CA GLY A 83 10.46 -2.47 -4.16
C GLY A 83 10.23 -1.04 -3.68
N ARG A 84 9.06 -0.45 -3.98
CA ARG A 84 8.67 0.87 -3.47
C ARG A 84 8.45 0.86 -1.96
N ILE A 85 7.75 -0.14 -1.45
CA ILE A 85 7.51 -0.30 0.00
C ILE A 85 8.84 -0.53 0.73
N ALA A 86 9.71 -1.41 0.22
CA ALA A 86 11.02 -1.67 0.83
C ALA A 86 11.90 -0.41 0.89
N LYS A 87 11.87 0.44 -0.12
CA LYS A 87 12.63 1.70 -0.15
C LYS A 87 12.16 2.72 0.88
N SER A 88 10.92 2.65 1.34
CA SER A 88 10.37 3.56 2.35
C SER A 88 10.70 3.13 3.79
N GLU A 89 11.21 1.92 3.98
CA GLU A 89 11.58 1.39 5.31
C GLU A 89 12.58 2.30 6.02
N GLN A 90 12.25 2.67 7.24
CA GLN A 90 13.10 3.46 8.12
C GLN A 90 12.98 2.94 9.56
N GLU A 91 14.05 3.05 10.30
CA GLU A 91 13.97 2.86 11.75
C GLU A 91 13.15 4.00 12.38
N PRO A 92 12.46 3.75 13.51
CA PRO A 92 11.75 4.80 14.22
C PRO A 92 12.68 5.98 14.51
N VAL A 93 12.19 7.20 14.31
CA VAL A 93 12.97 8.41 14.63
C VAL A 93 13.32 8.44 16.11
N TRP A 94 12.40 7.97 16.95
CA TRP A 94 12.63 7.72 18.37
C TRP A 94 11.58 6.75 18.92
N MET A 95 11.91 6.15 20.05
CA MET A 95 11.02 5.26 20.77
C MET A 95 10.68 5.86 22.14
N GLU A 96 9.43 5.78 22.52
CA GLU A 96 8.93 6.20 23.82
C GLU A 96 8.42 4.98 24.60
N ILE A 97 8.91 4.83 25.82
CA ILE A 97 8.29 3.94 26.79
C ILE A 97 7.34 4.79 27.62
N ASN A 98 6.04 4.65 27.39
CA ASN A 98 5.04 5.43 28.11
C ASN A 98 4.85 4.97 29.56
N ASN A 99 4.01 5.69 30.33
CA ASN A 99 3.75 5.36 31.74
C ASN A 99 3.15 3.97 31.94
N TYR A 100 2.56 3.39 30.91
CA TYR A 100 2.00 2.03 30.90
C TYR A 100 3.00 0.96 30.46
N ARG A 101 4.26 1.34 30.21
CA ARG A 101 5.35 0.49 29.73
C ARG A 101 5.16 -0.05 28.32
N TYR A 102 4.27 0.56 27.50
CA TYR A 102 4.17 0.27 26.08
C TYR A 102 5.23 1.03 25.30
N VAL A 103 5.80 0.38 24.29
CA VAL A 103 6.80 0.98 23.40
C VAL A 103 6.08 1.60 22.20
N LEU A 104 6.10 2.93 22.14
CA LEU A 104 5.57 3.69 21.02
C LEU A 104 6.73 4.00 20.05
N ARG A 105 6.61 3.57 18.82
CA ARG A 105 7.62 3.81 17.77
C ARG A 105 7.16 4.98 16.90
N TRP A 106 7.78 6.13 17.08
CA TRP A 106 7.45 7.36 16.40
C TRP A 106 8.24 7.53 15.10
N GLN A 107 7.54 7.90 14.02
CA GLN A 107 8.12 8.16 12.71
C GLN A 107 8.34 9.65 12.43
N ILE A 108 8.05 10.51 13.40
CA ILE A 108 8.25 11.96 13.37
C ILE A 108 9.11 12.40 14.55
N PRO A 109 9.88 13.51 14.44
CA PRO A 109 10.66 14.05 15.55
C PRO A 109 9.82 14.36 16.78
N LYS A 110 10.38 14.12 17.97
CA LYS A 110 9.70 14.32 19.26
C LYS A 110 9.14 15.73 19.42
N GLU A 111 9.88 16.72 18.97
CA GLU A 111 9.55 18.14 19.05
C GLU A 111 8.31 18.49 18.22
N LEU A 112 8.04 17.71 17.16
CA LEU A 112 6.92 17.92 16.25
C LEU A 112 5.65 17.18 16.67
N VAL A 113 5.71 16.21 17.58
CA VAL A 113 4.56 15.37 17.96
C VAL A 113 3.40 16.24 18.46
N ALA A 114 3.64 17.08 19.46
CA ALA A 114 2.59 17.92 20.06
C ALA A 114 1.97 18.89 19.03
N ALA A 115 2.80 19.51 18.18
CA ALA A 115 2.34 20.41 17.12
C ALA A 115 1.51 19.64 16.08
N ARG A 116 1.97 18.46 15.64
CA ARG A 116 1.27 17.64 14.65
C ARG A 116 -0.07 17.15 15.16
N LEU A 117 -0.13 16.60 16.37
CA LEU A 117 -1.37 16.08 16.98
C LEU A 117 -2.39 17.16 17.37
N SER A 118 -1.98 18.42 17.45
CA SER A 118 -2.89 19.55 17.68
C SER A 118 -3.37 20.20 16.38
N SER A 119 -2.61 20.13 15.30
CA SER A 119 -2.92 20.79 14.02
C SER A 119 -3.61 19.88 13.00
N SER A 120 -3.27 18.59 12.98
CA SER A 120 -3.81 17.61 12.01
C SER A 120 -4.80 16.67 12.65
N LYS A 121 -5.83 16.27 11.88
CA LYS A 121 -6.70 15.17 12.27
C LYS A 121 -5.98 13.84 12.11
N THR A 122 -6.04 13.01 13.14
CA THR A 122 -5.40 11.71 13.15
C THR A 122 -6.37 10.62 13.56
N ILE A 123 -6.13 9.42 13.10
CA ILE A 123 -6.88 8.22 13.47
C ILE A 123 -5.95 7.28 14.23
N LEU A 124 -6.29 7.00 15.48
CA LEU A 124 -5.68 5.94 16.25
C LEU A 124 -6.46 4.66 15.99
N SER A 125 -5.85 3.72 15.30
CA SER A 125 -6.51 2.46 14.95
C SER A 125 -5.89 1.29 15.67
N LEU A 126 -6.72 0.30 16.02
CA LEU A 126 -6.35 -0.86 16.82
C LEU A 126 -6.91 -2.14 16.20
N ASP A 127 -6.05 -3.13 15.99
CA ASP A 127 -6.46 -4.53 15.90
C ASP A 127 -6.28 -5.19 17.29
N PRO A 128 -7.38 -5.48 18.00
CA PRO A 128 -7.32 -6.09 19.30
C PRO A 128 -7.21 -7.60 19.16
N SER A 129 -6.05 -8.14 19.45
CA SER A 129 -5.87 -9.58 19.62
C SER A 129 -6.38 -10.06 20.98
N GLU A 130 -6.26 -11.35 21.23
CA GLU A 130 -6.59 -11.91 22.54
C GLU A 130 -5.62 -11.46 23.66
N GLY A 131 -4.44 -10.93 23.31
CA GLY A 131 -3.49 -10.30 24.24
C GLY A 131 -2.96 -11.22 25.34
N LEU A 132 -3.04 -12.53 25.12
CA LEU A 132 -2.71 -13.55 26.13
C LEU A 132 -1.23 -13.91 26.20
N GLY A 133 -0.40 -13.26 25.38
CA GLY A 133 1.05 -13.51 25.34
C GLY A 133 1.47 -14.80 24.62
N GLY A 134 2.77 -15.00 24.48
CA GLY A 134 3.35 -16.19 23.87
C GLY A 134 3.32 -16.14 22.34
N ALA A 135 2.83 -17.22 21.72
CA ALA A 135 2.72 -17.36 20.27
C ALA A 135 1.41 -16.79 19.69
N ASN A 136 0.61 -16.11 20.51
CA ASN A 136 -0.67 -15.51 20.09
C ASN A 136 -0.44 -14.17 19.40
N ASP A 137 -1.48 -13.73 18.66
CA ASP A 137 -1.49 -12.45 17.97
C ASP A 137 -1.30 -11.29 18.96
N ALA A 138 -0.56 -10.27 18.57
CA ALA A 138 -0.35 -9.07 19.36
C ALA A 138 -1.49 -8.07 19.16
N MET A 139 -1.65 -7.12 20.08
CA MET A 139 -2.46 -5.93 19.82
C MET A 139 -1.66 -4.97 18.95
N GLY A 140 -2.07 -4.78 17.70
CA GLY A 140 -1.47 -3.85 16.75
C GLY A 140 -2.17 -2.49 16.78
N MET A 141 -1.40 -1.41 16.98
CA MET A 141 -1.93 -0.04 17.00
C MET A 141 -1.14 0.85 16.05
N VAL A 142 -1.85 1.67 15.28
CA VAL A 142 -1.30 2.61 14.31
C VAL A 142 -1.91 3.99 14.52
N LEU A 143 -1.10 5.04 14.53
CA LEU A 143 -1.54 6.43 14.48
C LEU A 143 -1.35 6.98 13.09
N TYR A 144 -2.45 7.25 12.41
CA TYR A 144 -2.53 7.62 11.00
C TYR A 144 -2.91 9.08 10.84
N ASP A 145 -2.16 9.84 10.07
CA ASP A 145 -2.49 11.23 9.71
C ASP A 145 -3.42 11.26 8.50
N VAL A 146 -4.58 11.90 8.68
CA VAL A 146 -5.64 11.93 7.66
C VAL A 146 -5.25 12.76 6.43
N GLU A 147 -4.48 13.83 6.63
CA GLU A 147 -4.14 14.78 5.57
C GLU A 147 -3.01 14.27 4.68
N THR A 148 -2.01 13.63 5.28
CA THR A 148 -0.81 13.18 4.56
C THR A 148 -0.79 11.68 4.26
N ALA A 149 -1.71 10.91 4.86
CA ALA A 149 -1.71 9.44 4.86
C ALA A 149 -0.44 8.82 5.49
N GLU A 150 0.33 9.59 6.26
CA GLU A 150 1.52 9.11 6.94
C GLU A 150 1.16 8.34 8.21
N ILE A 151 1.97 7.33 8.52
CA ILE A 151 1.98 6.69 9.82
C ILE A 151 2.88 7.51 10.74
N LEU A 152 2.31 8.08 11.78
CA LEU A 152 3.04 8.89 12.75
C LEU A 152 3.65 8.04 13.86
N MET A 153 2.96 6.96 14.26
CA MET A 153 3.39 6.09 15.34
C MET A 153 2.80 4.70 15.15
N THR A 154 3.56 3.69 15.55
CA THR A 154 3.11 2.29 15.68
C THR A 154 3.38 1.79 17.09
N CYS A 155 2.54 0.87 17.57
CA CYS A 155 2.72 0.20 18.84
C CYS A 155 2.23 -1.25 18.72
N ARG A 156 3.03 -2.19 19.17
CA ARG A 156 2.67 -3.60 19.21
C ARG A 156 2.82 -4.12 20.64
N VAL A 157 1.78 -4.74 21.17
CA VAL A 157 1.74 -5.21 22.56
C VAL A 157 1.31 -6.67 22.58
N ASN A 158 2.20 -7.55 23.02
CA ASN A 158 1.93 -9.00 23.07
C ASN A 158 1.24 -9.41 24.38
N GLU A 159 1.54 -8.73 25.47
CA GLU A 159 0.98 -9.04 26.79
C GLU A 159 0.51 -7.76 27.47
N THR A 160 -0.77 -7.70 27.83
CA THR A 160 -1.31 -6.57 28.56
C THR A 160 -2.57 -6.92 29.33
N ASN A 161 -2.85 -6.14 30.36
CA ASN A 161 -4.14 -6.11 31.01
C ASN A 161 -5.08 -5.18 30.22
N ILE A 162 -6.28 -5.64 29.91
CA ILE A 162 -7.28 -4.90 29.14
C ILE A 162 -7.60 -3.55 29.78
N GLU A 163 -7.73 -3.49 31.11
CA GLU A 163 -8.01 -2.26 31.85
C GLU A 163 -6.86 -1.26 31.68
N GLN A 164 -5.62 -1.70 31.86
CA GLN A 164 -4.43 -0.86 31.69
C GLN A 164 -4.34 -0.33 30.25
N TYR A 165 -4.63 -1.18 29.26
CA TYR A 165 -4.60 -0.78 27.88
C TYR A 165 -5.71 0.21 27.51
N SER A 166 -6.91 0.02 28.07
CA SER A 166 -8.03 0.94 27.93
C SER A 166 -7.73 2.31 28.53
N ASN A 167 -7.09 2.34 29.70
CA ASN A 167 -6.67 3.57 30.36
C ASN A 167 -5.62 4.31 29.52
N PHE A 168 -4.67 3.59 28.93
CA PHE A 168 -3.71 4.19 27.98
C PHE A 168 -4.42 4.85 26.79
N ILE A 169 -5.37 4.16 26.17
CA ILE A 169 -6.12 4.74 25.02
C ILE A 169 -6.94 5.95 25.49
N ALA A 170 -7.59 5.87 26.67
CA ALA A 170 -8.36 6.98 27.21
C ALA A 170 -7.47 8.21 27.45
N ASP A 171 -6.33 8.05 28.10
CA ASP A 171 -5.36 9.11 28.35
C ASP A 171 -4.84 9.73 27.03
N PHE A 172 -4.58 8.89 26.05
CA PHE A 172 -4.16 9.34 24.73
C PHE A 172 -5.23 10.19 24.04
N LEU A 173 -6.50 9.75 24.07
CA LEU A 173 -7.62 10.49 23.50
C LEU A 173 -7.91 11.80 24.24
N VAL A 174 -7.75 11.83 25.57
CA VAL A 174 -7.92 13.03 26.38
C VAL A 174 -6.84 14.04 26.08
N THR A 175 -5.59 13.59 26.03
CA THR A 175 -4.42 14.45 25.74
C THR A 175 -4.45 15.00 24.33
N HIS A 176 -5.00 14.24 23.37
CA HIS A 176 -5.02 14.61 21.96
C HIS A 176 -6.45 14.73 21.41
N PRO A 177 -7.11 15.90 21.54
CA PRO A 177 -8.50 16.09 21.13
C PRO A 177 -8.78 15.89 19.64
N MET A 178 -7.76 16.00 18.79
CA MET A 178 -7.88 15.83 17.34
C MET A 178 -7.85 14.37 16.90
N VAL A 179 -7.62 13.42 17.81
CA VAL A 179 -7.54 11.99 17.50
C VAL A 179 -8.93 11.36 17.52
N THR A 180 -9.25 10.59 16.50
CA THR A 180 -10.42 9.69 16.44
C THR A 180 -9.94 8.26 16.62
N PHE A 181 -10.59 7.50 17.49
CA PHE A 181 -10.26 6.09 17.72
C PHE A 181 -11.10 5.17 16.84
N MET A 182 -10.45 4.19 16.24
CA MET A 182 -11.08 3.13 15.48
C MET A 182 -10.50 1.78 15.87
N PHE A 183 -11.30 0.74 15.97
CA PHE A 183 -10.83 -0.59 16.35
C PHE A 183 -11.66 -1.67 15.68
N GLU A 184 -11.08 -2.85 15.50
CA GLU A 184 -11.84 -4.03 15.09
C GLU A 184 -12.66 -4.57 16.27
N ARG A 185 -13.94 -4.84 16.02
CA ARG A 185 -14.87 -5.25 17.04
C ARG A 185 -14.80 -6.77 17.29
N LYS A 186 -13.65 -7.25 17.76
CA LYS A 186 -13.48 -8.59 18.36
C LYS A 186 -13.79 -8.59 19.86
N SER A 187 -13.79 -9.75 20.49
CA SER A 187 -14.10 -9.91 21.94
C SER A 187 -13.31 -8.95 22.83
N THR A 188 -12.01 -8.90 22.67
CA THR A 188 -11.10 -8.00 23.41
C THR A 188 -11.39 -6.53 23.13
N GLY A 189 -11.66 -6.18 21.86
CA GLY A 189 -12.05 -4.82 21.49
C GLY A 189 -13.34 -4.34 22.17
N ILE A 190 -14.30 -5.25 22.40
CA ILE A 190 -15.53 -4.93 23.13
C ILE A 190 -15.21 -4.64 24.61
N SER A 191 -14.31 -5.40 25.22
CA SER A 191 -13.90 -5.19 26.62
C SER A 191 -13.13 -3.87 26.79
N ILE A 192 -12.27 -3.52 25.84
CA ILE A 192 -11.59 -2.21 25.77
C ILE A 192 -12.62 -1.09 25.67
N LEU A 193 -13.61 -1.24 24.78
CA LEU A 193 -14.67 -0.26 24.59
C LEU A 193 -15.45 0.03 25.86
N ASP A 194 -15.78 -0.99 26.65
CA ASP A 194 -16.51 -0.81 27.92
C ASP A 194 -15.79 0.11 28.87
N SER A 195 -14.54 -0.18 29.12
CA SER A 195 -13.69 0.65 29.98
C SER A 195 -13.51 2.06 29.42
N LEU A 196 -13.34 2.16 28.08
CA LEU A 196 -13.12 3.44 27.40
C LEU A 196 -14.37 4.34 27.44
N ILE A 197 -15.57 3.78 27.25
CA ILE A 197 -16.83 4.54 27.36
C ILE A 197 -16.98 5.11 28.76
N ILE A 198 -16.71 4.33 29.80
CA ILE A 198 -16.79 4.77 31.20
C ILE A 198 -15.82 5.92 31.44
N ALA A 199 -14.55 5.75 31.03
CA ALA A 199 -13.51 6.77 31.21
C ALA A 199 -13.86 8.08 30.51
N LEU A 200 -14.23 8.04 29.22
CA LEU A 200 -14.57 9.23 28.44
C LEU A 200 -15.83 9.92 28.97
N ASN A 201 -16.87 9.15 29.33
CA ASN A 201 -18.10 9.71 29.87
C ASN A 201 -17.88 10.40 31.23
N THR A 202 -17.04 9.83 32.10
CA THR A 202 -16.67 10.44 33.38
C THR A 202 -15.96 11.78 33.19
N LEU A 203 -15.22 11.94 32.11
CA LEU A 203 -14.52 13.17 31.74
C LEU A 203 -15.40 14.16 30.92
N GLY A 204 -16.69 13.82 30.71
CA GLY A 204 -17.61 14.63 29.91
C GLY A 204 -17.31 14.65 28.40
N ILE A 205 -16.50 13.72 27.94
CA ILE A 205 -16.14 13.59 26.52
C ILE A 205 -17.14 12.65 25.85
N ASP A 206 -17.70 13.07 24.69
CA ASP A 206 -18.66 12.25 23.96
C ASP A 206 -17.97 11.08 23.23
N PRO A 207 -18.19 9.82 23.64
CA PRO A 207 -17.62 8.66 22.95
C PRO A 207 -18.01 8.57 21.48
N PHE A 208 -19.23 9.01 21.11
CA PHE A 208 -19.68 8.97 19.71
C PHE A 208 -18.96 9.97 18.79
N LYS A 209 -18.32 10.99 19.35
CA LYS A 209 -17.48 11.94 18.62
C LYS A 209 -16.01 11.54 18.55
N ARG A 210 -15.62 10.61 19.41
CA ARG A 210 -14.20 10.24 19.56
C ARG A 210 -13.89 8.82 19.10
N ILE A 211 -14.91 7.97 19.03
CA ILE A 211 -14.77 6.57 18.64
C ILE A 211 -15.65 6.33 17.42
N TYR A 212 -15.07 5.71 16.39
CA TYR A 212 -15.83 5.31 15.21
C TYR A 212 -17.05 4.47 15.60
N ASN A 213 -18.20 4.80 15.03
CA ASN A 213 -19.42 4.01 15.16
C ASN A 213 -20.28 4.05 13.89
N ARG A 214 -20.96 2.94 13.64
CA ARG A 214 -21.74 2.72 12.43
C ARG A 214 -22.97 3.62 12.33
N ILE A 215 -23.59 3.99 13.45
CA ILE A 215 -24.78 4.89 13.44
C ILE A 215 -24.41 6.24 12.85
N VAL A 216 -23.22 6.74 13.18
CA VAL A 216 -22.75 8.02 12.67
C VAL A 216 -22.31 7.89 11.22
N ASP A 217 -21.62 6.83 10.88
CA ASP A 217 -21.11 6.61 9.52
C ASP A 217 -22.26 6.41 8.51
N GLU A 218 -23.24 5.59 8.85
CA GLU A 218 -24.39 5.25 8.03
C GLU A 218 -25.66 5.94 8.54
N LYS A 219 -25.57 7.25 8.86
CA LYS A 219 -26.66 8.03 9.49
C LYS A 219 -27.99 7.96 8.75
N ASP A 220 -27.97 7.79 7.44
CA ASP A 220 -29.17 7.73 6.62
C ASP A 220 -29.94 6.42 6.81
N GLU A 221 -29.23 5.33 7.15
CA GLU A 221 -29.82 4.04 7.54
C GLU A 221 -30.28 4.03 9.00
N PHE A 222 -29.62 4.80 9.88
CA PHE A 222 -29.84 4.84 11.33
C PHE A 222 -30.40 6.19 11.80
N THR A 223 -31.33 6.78 11.05
CA THR A 223 -31.82 8.15 11.30
C THR A 223 -32.35 8.37 12.72
N GLU A 224 -33.13 7.43 13.26
CA GLU A 224 -33.70 7.53 14.61
C GLU A 224 -32.65 7.38 15.69
N GLU A 225 -31.74 6.42 15.55
CA GLU A 225 -30.61 6.23 16.44
C GLU A 225 -29.71 7.46 16.42
N PHE A 226 -29.36 7.96 15.24
CA PHE A 226 -28.55 9.15 15.08
C PHE A 226 -29.18 10.38 15.75
N ARG A 227 -30.50 10.56 15.64
CA ARG A 227 -31.23 11.62 16.32
C ARG A 227 -31.10 11.50 17.85
N ARG A 228 -31.19 10.30 18.40
CA ARG A 228 -31.00 10.06 19.84
C ARG A 228 -29.57 10.36 20.30
N LEU A 229 -28.56 10.18 19.44
CA LEU A 229 -27.18 10.56 19.76
C LEU A 229 -27.00 12.08 19.92
N GLN A 230 -27.97 12.91 19.56
CA GLN A 230 -27.91 14.36 19.79
C GLN A 230 -28.25 14.75 21.24
N THR A 231 -28.72 13.79 22.08
CA THR A 231 -28.92 14.04 23.52
C THR A 231 -27.60 14.50 24.14
N PRO A 232 -27.58 15.56 24.94
CA PRO A 232 -26.36 16.04 25.61
C PRO A 232 -25.69 14.96 26.46
N VAL A 233 -24.35 14.90 26.47
CA VAL A 233 -23.57 13.89 27.21
C VAL A 233 -23.96 13.89 28.70
N SER A 234 -24.19 15.05 29.30
CA SER A 234 -24.58 15.22 30.72
C SER A 234 -25.92 14.54 31.06
N GLN A 235 -26.75 14.24 30.06
CA GLN A 235 -28.04 13.58 30.26
C GLN A 235 -28.00 12.08 29.91
N ARG A 236 -26.87 11.58 29.43
CA ARG A 236 -26.72 10.18 29.03
C ARG A 236 -26.26 9.34 30.22
N GLN A 237 -27.06 8.38 30.58
CA GLN A 237 -26.69 7.33 31.57
C GLN A 237 -25.91 6.21 30.88
N ILE A 238 -25.25 5.37 31.65
CA ILE A 238 -24.51 4.19 31.15
C ILE A 238 -25.41 3.27 30.34
N SER A 239 -26.69 3.12 30.70
CA SER A 239 -27.68 2.36 29.97
C SER A 239 -27.88 2.83 28.52
N PHE A 240 -27.73 4.13 28.28
CA PHE A 240 -27.75 4.70 26.93
C PHE A 240 -26.63 4.13 26.07
N TYR A 241 -25.40 4.12 26.59
CA TYR A 241 -24.24 3.58 25.85
C TYR A 241 -24.37 2.08 25.63
N ASN A 242 -24.88 1.32 26.60
CA ASN A 242 -25.11 -0.11 26.48
C ASN A 242 -26.07 -0.46 25.32
N THR A 243 -27.09 0.39 25.09
CA THR A 243 -28.04 0.22 23.98
C THR A 243 -27.33 0.32 22.62
N TYR A 244 -26.38 1.24 22.49
CA TYR A 244 -25.70 1.53 21.23
C TYR A 244 -24.30 0.92 21.13
N LYS A 245 -23.81 0.23 22.15
CA LYS A 245 -22.49 -0.38 22.21
C LYS A 245 -22.16 -1.25 20.98
N ARG A 246 -23.17 -1.97 20.47
CA ARG A 246 -23.00 -2.87 19.31
C ARG A 246 -22.62 -2.17 18.00
N TYR A 247 -22.73 -0.85 17.93
CA TYR A 247 -22.43 -0.07 16.73
C TYR A 247 -21.05 0.58 16.74
N PHE A 248 -20.33 0.54 17.89
CA PHE A 248 -18.98 1.04 17.97
C PHE A 248 -17.99 0.05 17.37
N GLY A 249 -16.94 0.59 16.75
CA GLY A 249 -15.87 -0.17 16.12
C GLY A 249 -16.25 -0.75 14.76
N PHE A 250 -15.27 -1.26 14.08
CA PHE A 250 -15.43 -1.96 12.81
C PHE A 250 -15.83 -3.40 13.05
N ASN A 251 -17.02 -3.77 12.63
CA ASN A 251 -17.50 -5.13 12.76
C ASN A 251 -17.20 -5.91 11.49
N THR A 252 -16.17 -6.75 11.51
CA THR A 252 -15.79 -7.58 10.37
C THR A 252 -16.90 -8.57 10.04
N ALA A 253 -17.52 -8.37 8.88
CA ALA A 253 -18.57 -9.21 8.35
C ALA A 253 -18.01 -10.30 7.42
N SER A 254 -18.81 -11.32 7.13
CA SER A 254 -18.46 -12.38 6.18
C SER A 254 -18.46 -11.90 4.72
N SER A 255 -19.16 -10.79 4.41
CA SER A 255 -19.25 -10.24 3.06
C SER A 255 -19.59 -8.74 3.09
N GLY A 256 -19.43 -8.05 1.96
CA GLY A 256 -19.78 -6.64 1.78
C GLY A 256 -18.68 -5.67 2.23
N LYS A 257 -19.03 -4.38 2.34
CA LYS A 257 -18.15 -3.24 2.65
C LYS A 257 -17.28 -3.43 3.90
N HIS A 258 -17.77 -4.17 4.89
CA HIS A 258 -17.10 -4.43 6.17
C HIS A 258 -16.49 -5.84 6.24
N SER A 259 -16.29 -6.51 5.12
CA SER A 259 -15.68 -7.84 5.12
C SER A 259 -14.15 -7.78 5.21
N ARG A 260 -13.55 -8.87 5.70
CA ARG A 260 -12.09 -9.04 5.65
C ARG A 260 -11.59 -9.01 4.21
N ASP A 261 -12.34 -9.61 3.27
CA ASP A 261 -12.01 -9.60 1.85
C ASP A 261 -12.01 -8.16 1.27
N SER A 262 -12.93 -7.28 1.71
CA SER A 262 -12.93 -5.86 1.32
C SER A 262 -11.74 -5.10 1.91
N LEU A 263 -11.35 -5.39 3.16
CA LEU A 263 -10.15 -4.79 3.75
C LEU A 263 -8.89 -5.20 3.00
N TYR A 264 -8.68 -6.49 2.76
CA TYR A 264 -7.49 -6.99 2.08
C TYR A 264 -7.52 -6.84 0.55
N GLY A 265 -8.68 -6.77 -0.06
CA GLY A 265 -8.82 -6.49 -1.48
C GLY A 265 -8.75 -4.99 -1.77
N GLU A 266 -9.89 -4.31 -1.70
CA GLU A 266 -10.01 -2.91 -2.10
C GLU A 266 -9.18 -1.95 -1.23
N THR A 267 -9.26 -2.12 0.11
CA THR A 267 -8.62 -1.17 1.03
C THR A 267 -7.10 -1.32 1.01
N LEU A 268 -6.57 -2.55 1.00
CA LEU A 268 -5.14 -2.79 0.89
C LEU A 268 -4.56 -2.23 -0.41
N MET A 269 -5.21 -2.50 -1.54
CA MET A 269 -4.73 -2.00 -2.84
C MET A 269 -4.81 -0.47 -2.92
N SER A 270 -5.85 0.12 -2.34
CA SER A 270 -5.95 1.58 -2.19
C SER A 270 -4.83 2.13 -1.30
N ALA A 271 -4.60 1.53 -0.13
CA ALA A 271 -3.59 1.96 0.82
C ALA A 271 -2.18 1.89 0.22
N VAL A 272 -1.87 0.80 -0.48
CA VAL A 272 -0.58 0.62 -1.17
C VAL A 272 -0.41 1.66 -2.29
N ARG A 273 -1.46 1.95 -3.02
CA ARG A 273 -1.43 2.94 -4.09
C ARG A 273 -1.17 4.35 -3.60
N TYR A 274 -1.85 4.78 -2.53
CA TYR A 274 -1.79 6.15 -2.03
C TYR A 274 -0.80 6.37 -0.90
N GLY A 275 -0.47 5.33 -0.14
CA GLY A 275 0.29 5.42 1.09
C GLY A 275 1.55 4.56 1.18
N ALA A 276 1.82 3.67 0.24
CA ALA A 276 2.98 2.78 0.35
C ALA A 276 4.32 3.51 0.51
N HIS A 277 4.46 4.66 -0.16
CA HIS A 277 5.67 5.48 -0.10
C HIS A 277 5.80 6.32 1.17
N VAL A 278 4.76 6.38 1.99
CA VAL A 278 4.75 7.09 3.28
C VAL A 278 4.69 6.16 4.49
N VAL A 279 4.56 4.85 4.25
CA VAL A 279 4.72 3.83 5.30
C VAL A 279 6.22 3.62 5.52
N LYS A 280 6.69 3.93 6.74
CA LYS A 280 8.11 3.90 7.08
C LYS A 280 8.45 2.84 8.11
N ASP A 281 7.50 2.46 8.95
CA ASP A 281 7.73 1.53 10.06
C ASP A 281 8.10 0.14 9.56
N LYS A 282 9.26 -0.34 10.01
CA LYS A 282 9.85 -1.62 9.61
C LYS A 282 8.98 -2.82 9.97
N GLU A 283 8.32 -2.82 11.15
CA GLU A 283 7.50 -3.96 11.56
C GLU A 283 6.24 -4.03 10.71
N LEU A 284 5.59 -2.90 10.43
CA LEU A 284 4.44 -2.84 9.53
C LEU A 284 4.83 -3.28 8.10
N ILE A 285 5.98 -2.85 7.59
CA ILE A 285 6.48 -3.28 6.28
C ILE A 285 6.78 -4.77 6.25
N ASN A 286 7.35 -5.32 7.31
CA ASN A 286 7.59 -6.76 7.42
C ASN A 286 6.27 -7.54 7.40
N GLU A 287 5.23 -7.08 8.10
CA GLU A 287 3.91 -7.70 8.05
C GLU A 287 3.30 -7.64 6.63
N PHE A 288 3.44 -6.52 5.89
CA PHE A 288 3.04 -6.45 4.49
C PHE A 288 3.70 -7.54 3.64
N PHE A 289 4.99 -7.80 3.86
CA PHE A 289 5.74 -8.79 3.07
C PHE A 289 5.42 -10.24 3.44
N THR A 290 4.78 -10.47 4.58
CA THR A 290 4.28 -11.80 4.98
C THR A 290 2.88 -12.11 4.45
N LEU A 291 2.21 -11.14 3.82
CA LEU A 291 0.92 -11.36 3.21
C LEU A 291 1.05 -12.28 1.98
N ILE A 292 0.15 -13.25 1.89
CA ILE A 292 0.07 -14.21 0.79
C ILE A 292 -1.33 -14.26 0.22
N VAL A 293 -1.43 -14.61 -1.05
CA VAL A 293 -2.71 -14.92 -1.70
C VAL A 293 -2.91 -16.44 -1.66
N LYS A 294 -3.93 -16.87 -0.95
CA LYS A 294 -4.32 -18.28 -0.86
C LYS A 294 -5.79 -18.42 -1.23
N ASP A 295 -6.10 -19.33 -2.16
CA ASP A 295 -7.46 -19.59 -2.63
C ASP A 295 -8.23 -18.32 -3.08
N GLY A 296 -7.50 -17.36 -3.68
CA GLY A 296 -8.06 -16.09 -4.15
C GLY A 296 -8.29 -15.03 -3.05
N ARG A 297 -7.87 -15.29 -1.82
CA ARG A 297 -7.95 -14.37 -0.68
C ARG A 297 -6.57 -14.01 -0.18
N VAL A 298 -6.42 -12.78 0.29
CA VAL A 298 -5.21 -12.33 0.96
C VAL A 298 -5.31 -12.72 2.44
N ASP A 299 -4.24 -13.30 2.94
CA ASP A 299 -4.08 -13.68 4.35
C ASP A 299 -2.59 -13.59 4.73
N HIS A 300 -2.25 -13.75 5.99
CA HIS A 300 -0.86 -13.84 6.41
C HIS A 300 -0.29 -15.26 6.20
N ALA A 301 1.01 -15.38 5.99
CA ALA A 301 1.71 -16.66 5.93
C ALA A 301 1.61 -17.39 7.29
N LYS A 302 1.70 -18.73 7.25
CA LYS A 302 1.62 -19.53 8.48
C LYS A 302 2.72 -19.13 9.48
N GLY A 303 2.31 -18.74 10.67
CA GLY A 303 3.22 -18.27 11.74
C GLY A 303 3.68 -16.82 11.60
N ALA A 304 3.14 -16.07 10.64
CA ALA A 304 3.27 -14.63 10.55
C ALA A 304 2.05 -13.94 11.21
N HIS A 305 2.17 -12.63 11.37
CA HIS A 305 1.13 -11.77 11.97
C HIS A 305 0.77 -10.65 11.00
N ASP A 306 -0.43 -10.11 11.14
CA ASP A 306 -0.98 -9.00 10.35
C ASP A 306 -1.64 -7.92 11.22
N ASP A 307 -1.30 -7.89 12.51
CA ASP A 307 -1.92 -7.01 13.51
C ASP A 307 -1.79 -5.51 13.17
N LEU A 308 -0.58 -5.08 12.80
CA LEU A 308 -0.32 -3.70 12.39
C LEU A 308 -0.92 -3.40 11.00
N VAL A 309 -0.92 -4.38 10.10
CA VAL A 309 -1.56 -4.24 8.78
C VAL A 309 -3.06 -4.03 8.94
N ILE A 310 -3.75 -4.82 9.74
CA ILE A 310 -5.18 -4.65 10.00
C ILE A 310 -5.44 -3.27 10.62
N ALA A 311 -4.68 -2.87 11.65
CA ALA A 311 -4.82 -1.55 12.25
C ALA A 311 -4.62 -0.43 11.20
N TYR A 312 -3.62 -0.52 10.34
CA TYR A 312 -3.40 0.42 9.25
C TYR A 312 -4.57 0.46 8.27
N LEU A 313 -5.06 -0.71 7.84
CA LEU A 313 -6.17 -0.81 6.90
C LEU A 313 -7.47 -0.24 7.47
N LEU A 314 -7.73 -0.39 8.76
CA LEU A 314 -8.89 0.22 9.43
C LEU A 314 -8.84 1.75 9.35
N ALA A 315 -7.69 2.36 9.64
CA ALA A 315 -7.52 3.81 9.52
C ALA A 315 -7.71 4.29 8.08
N HIS A 316 -7.08 3.63 7.13
CA HIS A 316 -7.21 3.95 5.71
C HIS A 316 -8.63 3.74 5.19
N TRP A 317 -9.31 2.68 5.64
CA TRP A 317 -10.71 2.41 5.32
C TRP A 317 -11.62 3.55 5.78
N LEU A 318 -11.45 4.03 7.01
CA LEU A 318 -12.25 5.15 7.52
C LEU A 318 -12.05 6.39 6.64
N CYS A 319 -10.83 6.70 6.22
CA CYS A 319 -10.54 7.82 5.33
C CYS A 319 -11.16 7.68 3.95
N THR A 320 -11.17 6.47 3.37
CA THR A 320 -11.59 6.24 1.98
C THR A 320 -13.05 5.87 1.84
N LYS A 321 -13.59 5.08 2.76
CA LYS A 321 -14.94 4.51 2.70
C LYS A 321 -15.90 5.12 3.73
N GLY A 322 -15.42 5.84 4.75
CA GLY A 322 -16.26 6.52 5.74
C GLY A 322 -17.15 7.57 5.08
N GLN A 323 -18.42 7.62 5.47
CA GLN A 323 -19.42 8.49 4.83
C GLN A 323 -19.60 9.82 5.55
N ASN A 324 -19.57 9.82 6.89
CA ASN A 324 -19.84 11.02 7.70
C ASN A 324 -18.64 11.46 8.52
N LEU A 325 -17.50 11.65 7.84
CA LEU A 325 -16.23 12.05 8.47
C LEU A 325 -16.29 13.39 9.20
N PHE A 326 -17.15 14.30 8.72
CA PHE A 326 -17.34 15.62 9.34
C PHE A 326 -17.79 15.52 10.80
N HIS A 327 -18.55 14.49 11.17
CA HIS A 327 -18.96 14.26 12.56
C HIS A 327 -17.78 14.09 13.52
N TYR A 328 -16.70 13.47 13.03
CA TYR A 328 -15.43 13.30 13.78
C TYR A 328 -14.52 14.53 13.66
N GLY A 329 -15.01 15.61 13.01
CA GLY A 329 -14.24 16.81 12.77
C GLY A 329 -13.18 16.64 11.68
N ILE A 330 -13.37 15.68 10.78
CA ILE A 330 -12.53 15.46 9.59
C ILE A 330 -13.23 16.10 8.39
N PRO A 331 -12.79 17.26 7.90
CA PRO A 331 -13.37 17.86 6.70
C PRO A 331 -13.16 16.95 5.49
N PRO A 332 -14.17 16.72 4.64
CA PRO A 332 -14.03 15.85 3.48
C PRO A 332 -12.88 16.24 2.53
N GLY A 333 -12.62 17.53 2.39
CA GLY A 333 -11.54 18.06 1.55
C GLY A 333 -10.13 17.90 2.14
N SER A 334 -9.99 17.57 3.44
CA SER A 334 -8.68 17.36 4.07
C SER A 334 -8.17 15.92 3.90
N VAL A 335 -9.00 15.01 3.40
CA VAL A 335 -8.63 13.61 3.23
C VAL A 335 -7.94 13.42 1.89
N LEU A 336 -6.62 13.42 1.91
CA LEU A 336 -5.80 13.28 0.69
C LEU A 336 -6.18 12.07 -0.16
N CYS A 337 -6.47 10.94 0.48
CA CYS A 337 -6.88 9.71 -0.21
C CYS A 337 -8.18 9.91 -1.01
N LYS A 338 -9.16 10.62 -0.45
CA LYS A 338 -10.44 10.90 -1.16
C LYS A 338 -10.26 11.91 -2.28
N ALA A 339 -9.52 13.00 -2.05
CA ALA A 339 -9.24 14.00 -3.07
C ALA A 339 -8.59 13.37 -4.32
N ARG A 340 -7.59 12.51 -4.12
CA ARG A 340 -6.95 11.77 -5.22
C ARG A 340 -7.90 10.83 -5.95
N PHE A 341 -8.86 10.20 -5.26
CA PHE A 341 -9.88 9.37 -5.91
C PHE A 341 -10.83 10.17 -6.81
N VAL A 342 -11.17 11.39 -6.41
CA VAL A 342 -12.06 12.26 -7.20
C VAL A 342 -11.34 12.81 -8.45
N GLU A 343 -10.06 13.11 -8.33
CA GLU A 343 -9.26 13.62 -9.45
C GLU A 343 -8.83 12.54 -10.45
N GLU A 344 -8.76 11.27 -10.05
CA GLU A 344 -8.46 10.18 -10.95
C GLU A 344 -9.70 9.72 -11.74
N THR A 345 -10.17 10.56 -12.63
CA THR A 345 -11.12 10.20 -13.69
C THR A 345 -10.50 9.31 -14.78
N THR A 346 -9.23 8.91 -14.59
CA THR A 346 -8.53 8.02 -15.52
C THR A 346 -9.20 6.65 -15.54
N THR A 347 -9.59 6.23 -16.71
CA THR A 347 -10.16 4.89 -16.93
C THR A 347 -9.13 3.82 -16.53
N PRO A 348 -9.55 2.62 -16.14
CA PRO A 348 -8.62 1.51 -15.90
C PRO A 348 -7.65 1.25 -17.05
N MET A 349 -8.05 1.52 -18.30
CA MET A 349 -7.18 1.43 -19.46
C MET A 349 -6.11 2.51 -19.51
N GLU A 350 -6.47 3.76 -19.19
CA GLU A 350 -5.51 4.87 -19.13
C GLU A 350 -4.51 4.65 -18.00
N ARG A 351 -4.97 4.14 -16.86
CA ARG A 351 -4.12 3.79 -15.74
C ARG A 351 -3.07 2.75 -16.13
N ARG A 352 -3.47 1.65 -16.76
CA ARG A 352 -2.56 0.63 -17.28
C ARG A 352 -1.63 1.14 -18.35
N ARG A 353 -2.11 2.08 -19.20
CA ARG A 353 -1.24 2.76 -20.15
C ARG A 353 -0.17 3.56 -19.41
N MET A 354 -0.52 4.27 -18.35
CA MET A 354 0.43 4.99 -17.50
C MET A 354 1.40 4.05 -16.80
N GLU A 355 0.93 2.95 -16.21
CA GLU A 355 1.77 1.93 -15.57
C GLU A 355 2.77 1.31 -16.55
N ARG A 356 2.31 0.84 -17.70
CA ARG A 356 3.21 0.33 -18.77
C ARG A 356 4.20 1.39 -19.26
N ASN A 357 3.75 2.64 -19.34
CA ASN A 357 4.63 3.73 -19.73
C ASN A 357 5.69 3.99 -18.65
N ALA A 358 5.33 3.90 -17.39
CA ALA A 358 6.26 3.99 -16.25
C ALA A 358 7.28 2.84 -16.24
N GLU A 359 6.83 1.60 -16.45
CA GLU A 359 7.72 0.43 -16.57
C GLU A 359 8.71 0.59 -17.73
N LYS A 360 8.23 1.00 -18.91
CA LYS A 360 9.10 1.27 -20.06
C LYS A 360 10.11 2.38 -19.78
N ARG A 361 9.72 3.44 -19.06
CA ARG A 361 10.66 4.49 -18.63
C ARG A 361 11.74 3.94 -17.72
N THR A 362 11.41 3.09 -16.76
CA THR A 362 12.39 2.45 -15.87
C THR A 362 13.37 1.59 -16.68
N VAL A 363 12.88 0.81 -17.65
CA VAL A 363 13.74 0.02 -18.56
C VAL A 363 14.65 0.93 -19.38
N PHE A 364 14.11 2.05 -19.88
CA PHE A 364 14.87 3.04 -20.65
C PHE A 364 16.01 3.66 -19.83
N GLU A 365 15.75 4.06 -18.57
CA GLU A 365 16.74 4.60 -17.65
C GLU A 365 17.83 3.57 -17.33
N ASN A 366 17.45 2.33 -17.05
CA ASN A 366 18.40 1.23 -16.82
C ASN A 366 19.31 0.98 -18.04
N LEU A 367 18.74 1.04 -19.24
CA LEU A 367 19.51 0.91 -20.47
C LEU A 367 20.46 2.09 -20.71
N LEU A 368 20.05 3.32 -20.34
CA LEU A 368 20.94 4.49 -20.37
C LEU A 368 22.15 4.31 -19.43
N ASP A 369 21.92 3.82 -18.23
CA ASP A 369 22.99 3.58 -17.26
C ASP A 369 23.92 2.42 -17.71
N LEU A 370 23.32 1.38 -18.30
CA LEU A 370 24.10 0.30 -18.89
C LEU A 370 24.94 0.78 -20.07
N LEU A 371 24.41 1.71 -20.89
CA LEU A 371 25.15 2.31 -22.01
C LEU A 371 26.41 3.06 -21.54
N LYS A 372 26.32 3.77 -20.39
CA LYS A 372 27.46 4.49 -19.79
C LYS A 372 28.60 3.56 -19.37
N THR A 373 28.27 2.34 -18.92
CA THR A 373 29.24 1.39 -18.33
C THR A 373 29.74 0.33 -19.32
N THR A 374 28.99 0.04 -20.41
CA THR A 374 29.29 -1.04 -21.36
C THR A 374 30.51 -0.72 -22.22
N ARG A 375 31.47 -1.65 -22.29
CA ARG A 375 32.73 -1.52 -23.08
C ARG A 375 32.68 -2.20 -24.42
N ASP A 376 31.88 -3.23 -24.58
CA ASP A 376 31.73 -3.99 -25.84
C ASP A 376 30.97 -3.18 -26.88
N GLY A 377 31.58 -2.97 -28.06
CA GLY A 377 30.98 -2.20 -29.16
C GLY A 377 29.70 -2.82 -29.71
N MET A 378 29.62 -4.15 -29.78
CA MET A 378 28.42 -4.85 -30.26
C MET A 378 27.24 -4.70 -29.27
N ALA A 379 27.52 -4.80 -27.96
CA ALA A 379 26.53 -4.60 -26.90
C ALA A 379 26.04 -3.14 -26.90
N VAL A 380 26.94 -2.16 -27.11
CA VAL A 380 26.57 -0.74 -27.21
C VAL A 380 25.57 -0.50 -28.36
N THR A 381 25.88 -1.03 -29.58
CA THR A 381 24.96 -0.86 -30.71
C THR A 381 23.57 -1.47 -30.42
N ARG A 382 23.53 -2.63 -29.75
CA ARG A 382 22.24 -3.25 -29.34
C ARG A 382 21.46 -2.39 -28.34
N ILE A 383 22.14 -1.85 -27.33
CA ILE A 383 21.52 -0.98 -26.33
C ILE A 383 20.99 0.30 -26.99
N GLU A 384 21.76 0.94 -27.87
CA GLU A 384 21.30 2.11 -28.59
C GLU A 384 20.08 1.83 -29.49
N MET A 385 20.04 0.68 -30.16
CA MET A 385 18.85 0.27 -30.92
C MET A 385 17.63 0.04 -30.01
N GLN A 386 17.81 -0.59 -28.86
CA GLN A 386 16.73 -0.79 -27.90
C GLN A 386 16.23 0.54 -27.34
N LEU A 387 17.14 1.46 -26.99
CA LEU A 387 16.79 2.80 -26.50
C LEU A 387 15.98 3.58 -27.54
N ARG A 388 16.38 3.55 -28.81
CA ARG A 388 15.63 4.21 -29.90
C ARG A 388 14.26 3.59 -30.15
N ARG A 389 14.13 2.25 -30.00
CA ARG A 389 12.84 1.59 -30.11
C ARG A 389 11.93 1.98 -28.95
N LEU A 390 12.42 1.88 -27.72
CA LEU A 390 11.66 2.27 -26.53
C LEU A 390 11.27 3.74 -26.55
N SER A 391 12.12 4.63 -27.07
CA SER A 391 11.82 6.05 -27.16
C SER A 391 10.63 6.37 -28.07
N GLN A 392 10.34 5.52 -29.04
CA GLN A 392 9.16 5.65 -29.91
C GLN A 392 7.89 5.12 -29.24
N GLU A 393 8.04 4.23 -28.29
CA GLU A 393 6.93 3.58 -27.58
C GLU A 393 6.54 4.29 -26.27
N ILE A 394 7.41 5.15 -25.74
CA ILE A 394 7.20 5.85 -24.46
C ILE A 394 6.62 7.24 -24.75
N ASP A 395 5.51 7.52 -24.08
CA ASP A 395 4.96 8.88 -24.00
C ASP A 395 5.65 9.61 -22.85
N PHE A 396 6.57 10.51 -23.17
CA PHE A 396 7.34 11.27 -22.17
C PHE A 396 6.55 12.45 -21.59
N GLY A 397 5.35 12.77 -22.12
CA GLY A 397 4.55 13.91 -21.69
C GLY A 397 5.23 15.27 -21.99
N GLU A 398 4.50 16.35 -21.78
CA GLU A 398 5.00 17.73 -22.00
C GLU A 398 6.02 18.18 -20.94
N ASP A 399 6.12 17.45 -19.80
CA ASP A 399 7.01 17.78 -18.67
C ASP A 399 8.48 17.37 -18.83
N SER A 400 8.85 16.75 -19.94
CA SER A 400 10.27 16.41 -20.19
C SER A 400 11.08 17.66 -20.59
N GLY A 401 11.10 18.64 -19.72
CA GLY A 401 11.86 19.90 -19.76
C GLY A 401 12.89 20.12 -20.89
N GLY A 402 12.49 20.03 -22.13
CA GLY A 402 13.26 20.44 -23.31
C GLY A 402 14.50 19.62 -23.68
N VAL A 403 14.85 18.60 -22.91
CA VAL A 403 15.98 17.70 -23.27
C VAL A 403 15.44 16.57 -24.13
N GLY A 404 15.64 16.68 -25.44
CA GLY A 404 15.22 15.63 -26.36
C GLY A 404 15.88 14.29 -26.03
N ILE A 405 15.17 13.20 -26.27
CA ILE A 405 15.63 11.82 -26.02
C ILE A 405 16.97 11.54 -26.67
N ASP A 406 17.15 12.04 -27.90
CA ASP A 406 18.42 11.96 -28.63
C ASP A 406 19.57 12.67 -27.91
N ALA A 407 19.27 13.76 -27.17
CA ALA A 407 20.27 14.44 -26.35
C ALA A 407 20.65 13.60 -25.15
N MET A 408 19.71 12.89 -24.49
CA MET A 408 20.00 11.98 -23.37
C MET A 408 20.85 10.79 -23.80
N ILE A 409 20.53 10.17 -24.95
CA ILE A 409 21.34 9.08 -25.51
C ILE A 409 22.73 9.60 -25.87
N LYS A 410 22.85 10.77 -26.53
CA LYS A 410 24.12 11.39 -26.84
C LYS A 410 24.96 11.69 -25.61
N GLN A 411 24.34 12.24 -24.57
CA GLN A 411 25.00 12.49 -23.29
C GLN A 411 25.57 11.21 -22.68
N ALA A 412 24.80 10.10 -22.68
CA ALA A 412 25.25 8.81 -22.17
C ALA A 412 26.45 8.25 -22.98
N VAL A 413 26.44 8.41 -24.31
CA VAL A 413 27.55 8.03 -25.21
C VAL A 413 28.79 8.89 -24.96
N ASP A 414 28.63 10.19 -24.79
CA ASP A 414 29.73 11.12 -24.49
C ASP A 414 30.37 10.80 -23.11
N GLU A 415 29.56 10.52 -22.10
CA GLU A 415 30.02 10.13 -20.78
C GLU A 415 30.78 8.80 -20.79
N ARG A 416 30.30 7.80 -21.54
CA ARG A 416 31.02 6.54 -21.78
C ARG A 416 32.38 6.79 -22.42
N THR A 417 32.41 7.65 -23.42
CA THR A 417 33.65 7.98 -24.15
C THR A 417 34.66 8.68 -23.25
N ARG A 418 34.16 9.56 -22.37
CA ARG A 418 34.96 10.23 -21.35
C ARG A 418 35.55 9.24 -20.34
N GLN A 419 34.75 8.31 -19.83
CA GLN A 419 35.19 7.26 -18.93
C GLN A 419 36.24 6.31 -19.57
N ALA A 420 36.01 5.95 -20.83
CA ALA A 420 36.94 5.12 -21.57
C ALA A 420 38.33 5.81 -21.76
N ARG A 421 38.36 7.13 -21.98
CA ARG A 421 39.60 7.92 -22.04
C ARG A 421 40.32 7.98 -20.69
N LEU A 422 39.59 8.22 -19.60
CA LEU A 422 40.14 8.23 -18.25
C LEU A 422 40.74 6.88 -17.86
N ASN A 423 40.08 5.78 -18.19
CA ASN A 423 40.59 4.44 -17.90
C ASN A 423 41.85 4.09 -18.73
N ARG A 424 41.92 4.56 -20.00
CA ARG A 424 43.17 4.41 -20.79
C ARG A 424 44.32 5.20 -20.18
N PHE A 425 44.08 6.41 -19.72
CA PHE A 425 45.09 7.24 -19.06
C PHE A 425 45.61 6.60 -17.78
N ASN A 426 44.72 6.12 -16.92
CA ASN A 426 45.05 5.44 -15.69
C ASN A 426 45.82 4.12 -15.89
N ASN A 427 45.51 3.37 -16.96
CA ASN A 427 46.25 2.16 -17.30
C ASN A 427 47.63 2.44 -17.89
N GLN A 428 47.87 3.57 -18.53
CA GLN A 428 49.16 3.98 -19.02
C GLN A 428 50.09 4.47 -17.89
N THR A 429 49.54 5.09 -16.85
CA THR A 429 50.29 5.55 -15.67
C THR A 429 50.66 4.42 -14.71
N ASN A 430 49.96 3.28 -14.77
CA ASN A 430 50.22 2.10 -13.92
C ASN A 430 51.02 0.99 -14.61
N SER A 431 51.55 1.19 -15.82
CA SER A 431 52.46 0.21 -16.43
C SER A 431 53.80 0.29 -15.75
N PRO A 432 54.30 -0.79 -15.12
CA PRO A 432 55.66 -0.78 -14.58
C PRO A 432 56.67 -0.62 -15.72
N SER A 433 57.50 0.42 -15.63
CA SER A 433 58.62 0.60 -16.52
C SER A 433 59.52 -0.65 -16.43
N LEU A 434 59.60 -1.42 -17.52
CA LEU A 434 60.57 -2.48 -17.71
C LEU A 434 61.97 -1.83 -17.70
N GLY A 435 62.62 -1.83 -16.50
CA GLY A 435 64.00 -1.46 -16.36
C GLY A 435 64.88 -2.43 -17.14
N MET A 436 65.52 -1.94 -18.21
CA MET A 436 66.61 -2.64 -18.89
C MET A 436 67.76 -2.91 -17.88
N GLN A 437 67.91 -4.14 -17.46
CA GLN A 437 69.12 -4.61 -16.83
C GLN A 437 70.20 -4.90 -17.91
N TYR A 438 71.08 -3.96 -18.12
CA TYR A 438 72.34 -4.24 -18.80
C TYR A 438 73.18 -5.11 -17.91
N ARG A 439 73.39 -6.39 -18.23
CA ARG A 439 74.49 -7.20 -17.73
C ARG A 439 75.77 -6.75 -18.42
N ARG A 440 76.67 -6.18 -17.68
CA ARG A 440 78.13 -6.13 -18.05
C ARG A 440 78.75 -7.49 -17.77
N ALA A 441 79.29 -8.11 -18.82
CA ALA A 441 80.21 -9.19 -18.74
C ALA A 441 81.65 -8.57 -18.52
N SER A 442 82.34 -9.08 -17.52
CA SER A 442 83.79 -9.30 -17.47
C SER A 442 84.07 -10.19 -16.27
#